data_49848ed755b5f6ab2cbc2d6738cf8d5e
#
_entry.id   49848ed755b5f6ab2cbc2d6738cf8d5e
#
_cell.length_a   1.000
_cell.length_b   1.000
_cell.length_c   1.000
_cell.angle_alpha   90.00
_cell.angle_beta   90.00
_cell.angle_gamma   90.00
#
_symmetry.space_group_name_H-M   'P 1'
#
loop_
_entity.id
_entity.type
_entity.pdbx_description
1 polymer ?
#
loop_
_entity_poly.entity_id
_entity_poly.type
_entity_poly.pdbx_seq_one_letter_code
_entity_poly.pdbx_strand_id
1 'polypeptide(L)'
;MKIAFRMDDITPDMDWKSFEAFEQLFECYGCYPLLGIVPDNLDPKLSVDPAREAFWKKMQELQEKGWTLSMHGCHHVYTTKRGGSFPLNAQSEFAGKSYEEQYQLLESGQKKLLDRGIETKLFMAPGHTFDKTTLRALKALGFTHVTDGFGDLPYVRSGMTFLPIAFLRKYAFSDREGMTTIVIHANHSTVAELKAYEEMIDANRENIVPYSDFFKLEAKQQPMTARIREYVLAFGKGLAARLGRLKKQHA
;
A
#
# COMPACT_ATOMS: atom_id res chain seq x y z
N MET A 1 -5.59 19.74 -1.96
CA MET A 1 -4.86 18.48 -1.71
C MET A 1 -4.67 17.73 -3.01
N LYS A 2 -3.44 17.35 -3.38
CA LYS A 2 -3.23 16.42 -4.50
C LYS A 2 -3.48 14.99 -4.06
N ILE A 3 -4.02 14.17 -4.97
CA ILE A 3 -4.49 12.81 -4.67
C ILE A 3 -3.79 11.85 -5.61
N ALA A 4 -3.10 10.87 -5.07
CA ALA A 4 -2.64 9.70 -5.80
C ALA A 4 -3.43 8.45 -5.40
N PHE A 5 -3.40 7.43 -6.23
CA PHE A 5 -3.99 6.13 -5.92
C PHE A 5 -2.92 5.07 -5.69
N ARG A 6 -3.24 4.07 -4.90
CA ARG A 6 -2.51 2.81 -4.84
C ARG A 6 -3.50 1.64 -4.84
N MET A 7 -3.12 0.59 -5.51
CA MET A 7 -3.82 -0.69 -5.49
C MET A 7 -2.99 -1.70 -4.71
N ASP A 8 -3.55 -2.20 -3.63
CA ASP A 8 -2.95 -3.23 -2.79
C ASP A 8 -3.27 -4.63 -3.33
N ASP A 9 -2.61 -5.66 -2.83
CA ASP A 9 -2.94 -7.08 -3.06
C ASP A 9 -2.82 -7.55 -4.52
N ILE A 10 -1.83 -7.03 -5.25
CA ILE A 10 -1.59 -7.39 -6.65
C ILE A 10 -0.79 -8.69 -6.73
N THR A 11 -1.43 -9.75 -7.26
CA THR A 11 -0.89 -11.12 -7.35
C THR A 11 -1.14 -11.75 -8.73
N PRO A 12 -0.39 -12.79 -9.13
CA PRO A 12 -0.66 -13.51 -10.39
C PRO A 12 -2.07 -14.13 -10.49
N ASP A 13 -2.67 -14.41 -9.35
CA ASP A 13 -3.94 -15.12 -9.15
C ASP A 13 -5.05 -14.22 -8.54
N MET A 14 -4.91 -12.90 -8.65
CA MET A 14 -5.90 -11.90 -8.22
C MET A 14 -7.21 -11.98 -9.03
N ASP A 15 -8.22 -11.21 -8.66
CA ASP A 15 -9.42 -10.95 -9.49
C ASP A 15 -9.02 -10.11 -10.72
N TRP A 16 -8.69 -10.79 -11.79
CA TRP A 16 -8.22 -10.16 -13.01
C TRP A 16 -9.26 -9.26 -13.66
N LYS A 17 -10.53 -9.64 -13.60
CA LYS A 17 -11.61 -8.86 -14.16
C LYS A 17 -11.71 -7.50 -13.46
N SER A 18 -11.66 -7.50 -12.14
CA SER A 18 -11.69 -6.27 -11.35
C SER A 18 -10.42 -5.45 -11.56
N PHE A 19 -9.24 -6.09 -11.60
CA PHE A 19 -7.98 -5.41 -11.87
C PHE A 19 -7.99 -4.70 -13.24
N GLU A 20 -8.36 -5.41 -14.31
CA GLU A 20 -8.42 -4.88 -15.67
C GLU A 20 -9.43 -3.72 -15.80
N ALA A 21 -10.54 -3.77 -15.07
CA ALA A 21 -11.50 -2.68 -15.03
C ALA A 21 -10.93 -1.41 -14.38
N PHE A 22 -10.18 -1.54 -13.27
CA PHE A 22 -9.47 -0.41 -12.67
C PHE A 22 -8.32 0.08 -13.55
N GLU A 23 -7.58 -0.81 -14.20
CA GLU A 23 -6.53 -0.44 -15.16
C GLU A 23 -7.11 0.45 -16.26
N GLN A 24 -8.19 0.01 -16.90
CA GLN A 24 -8.87 0.78 -17.95
C GLN A 24 -9.34 2.14 -17.44
N LEU A 25 -9.95 2.17 -16.26
CA LEU A 25 -10.38 3.42 -15.62
C LEU A 25 -9.18 4.37 -15.44
N PHE A 26 -8.09 3.92 -14.87
CA PHE A 26 -6.91 4.76 -14.63
C PHE A 26 -6.24 5.22 -15.94
N GLU A 27 -6.17 4.36 -16.95
CA GLU A 27 -5.63 4.73 -18.27
C GLU A 27 -6.49 5.80 -18.95
N CYS A 28 -7.83 5.68 -18.90
CA CYS A 28 -8.75 6.67 -19.46
C CYS A 28 -8.56 8.08 -18.88
N TYR A 29 -8.24 8.16 -17.59
CA TYR A 29 -8.04 9.44 -16.90
C TYR A 29 -6.58 9.88 -16.81
N GLY A 30 -5.62 9.09 -17.33
CA GLY A 30 -4.19 9.36 -17.21
C GLY A 30 -3.69 9.30 -15.78
N CYS A 31 -4.35 8.52 -14.92
CA CYS A 31 -3.93 8.26 -13.55
C CYS A 31 -2.94 7.11 -13.54
N TYR A 32 -1.78 7.29 -12.93
CA TYR A 32 -0.74 6.25 -12.82
C TYR A 32 -0.54 5.89 -11.34
N PRO A 33 -1.27 4.88 -10.83
CA PRO A 33 -1.22 4.50 -9.43
C PRO A 33 0.08 3.77 -9.05
N LEU A 34 0.22 3.54 -7.74
CA LEU A 34 1.16 2.56 -7.18
C LEU A 34 0.48 1.19 -7.13
N LEU A 35 1.19 0.15 -7.55
CA LEU A 35 0.80 -1.25 -7.40
C LEU A 35 1.61 -1.91 -6.28
N GLY A 36 0.92 -2.47 -5.31
CA GLY A 36 1.50 -3.30 -4.24
C GLY A 36 1.56 -4.75 -4.66
N ILE A 37 2.70 -5.19 -5.18
CA ILE A 37 2.88 -6.56 -5.68
C ILE A 37 3.28 -7.47 -4.53
N VAL A 38 2.54 -8.56 -4.32
CA VAL A 38 2.91 -9.63 -3.40
C VAL A 38 3.85 -10.60 -4.12
N PRO A 39 5.14 -10.70 -3.72
CA PRO A 39 6.14 -11.48 -4.47
C PRO A 39 5.85 -12.97 -4.54
N ASP A 40 5.25 -13.52 -3.49
CA ASP A 40 5.01 -14.94 -3.30
C ASP A 40 3.72 -15.15 -2.51
N ASN A 41 2.58 -14.99 -3.19
CA ASN A 41 1.28 -15.04 -2.52
C ASN A 41 1.02 -16.42 -1.88
N LEU A 42 0.82 -16.43 -0.56
CA LEU A 42 0.38 -17.59 0.22
C LEU A 42 -0.93 -17.30 1.00
N ASP A 43 -1.54 -16.12 0.80
CA ASP A 43 -2.85 -15.80 1.37
C ASP A 43 -3.97 -16.28 0.44
N PRO A 44 -4.72 -17.32 0.82
CA PRO A 44 -5.78 -17.86 -0.04
C PRO A 44 -6.91 -16.87 -0.31
N LYS A 45 -6.99 -15.75 0.44
CA LYS A 45 -7.98 -14.70 0.20
C LYS A 45 -7.65 -13.85 -1.02
N LEU A 46 -6.39 -13.84 -1.45
CA LEU A 46 -5.95 -13.10 -2.62
C LEU A 46 -5.98 -13.96 -3.89
N SER A 47 -6.08 -15.28 -3.75
CA SER A 47 -6.17 -16.23 -4.86
C SER A 47 -7.62 -16.35 -5.32
N VAL A 48 -8.01 -15.58 -6.32
CA VAL A 48 -9.38 -15.48 -6.85
C VAL A 48 -9.50 -16.20 -8.19
N ASP A 49 -8.61 -15.88 -9.13
CA ASP A 49 -8.54 -16.49 -10.45
C ASP A 49 -7.34 -17.44 -10.56
N PRO A 50 -7.29 -18.30 -11.58
CA PRO A 50 -6.06 -19.03 -11.91
C PRO A 50 -4.90 -18.07 -12.19
N ALA A 51 -3.71 -18.39 -11.67
CA ALA A 51 -2.52 -17.57 -11.87
C ALA A 51 -2.19 -17.43 -13.37
N ARG A 52 -1.97 -16.20 -13.83
CA ARG A 52 -1.61 -15.90 -15.21
C ARG A 52 -0.09 -15.81 -15.37
N GLU A 53 0.49 -16.59 -16.27
CA GLU A 53 1.93 -16.54 -16.60
C GLU A 53 2.39 -15.15 -17.09
N ALA A 54 1.51 -14.45 -17.82
CA ALA A 54 1.76 -13.12 -18.35
C ALA A 54 1.82 -12.02 -17.27
N PHE A 55 1.49 -12.31 -16.01
CA PHE A 55 1.42 -11.33 -14.92
C PHE A 55 2.69 -10.46 -14.80
N TRP A 56 3.86 -11.10 -14.74
CA TRP A 56 5.12 -10.37 -14.51
C TRP A 56 5.44 -9.42 -15.66
N LYS A 57 5.23 -9.88 -16.90
CA LYS A 57 5.38 -9.03 -18.08
C LYS A 57 4.40 -7.86 -18.07
N LYS A 58 3.14 -8.10 -17.67
CA LYS A 58 2.14 -7.04 -17.52
C LYS A 58 2.57 -6.00 -16.48
N MET A 59 3.14 -6.40 -15.36
CA MET A 59 3.63 -5.46 -14.35
C MET A 59 4.79 -4.60 -14.88
N GLN A 60 5.71 -5.18 -15.65
CA GLN A 60 6.80 -4.43 -16.31
C GLN A 60 6.24 -3.43 -17.32
N GLU A 61 5.29 -3.84 -18.17
CA GLU A 61 4.63 -2.97 -19.15
C GLU A 61 3.91 -1.78 -18.48
N LEU A 62 3.26 -2.01 -17.35
CA LEU A 62 2.62 -0.94 -16.57
C LEU A 62 3.67 0.02 -15.98
N GLN A 63 4.80 -0.51 -15.49
CA GLN A 63 5.91 0.32 -15.00
C GLN A 63 6.48 1.20 -16.11
N GLU A 64 6.66 0.68 -17.32
CA GLU A 64 7.10 1.43 -18.50
C GLU A 64 6.10 2.55 -18.88
N LYS A 65 4.81 2.32 -18.67
CA LYS A 65 3.75 3.33 -18.86
C LYS A 65 3.73 4.42 -17.77
N GLY A 66 4.53 4.29 -16.72
CA GLY A 66 4.62 5.28 -15.63
C GLY A 66 3.90 4.90 -14.33
N TRP A 67 3.36 3.68 -14.23
CA TRP A 67 2.85 3.15 -12.98
C TRP A 67 4.02 2.88 -12.02
N THR A 68 3.78 3.05 -10.74
CA THR A 68 4.80 2.79 -9.72
C THR A 68 4.62 1.40 -9.14
N LEU A 69 5.69 0.64 -8.94
CA LEU A 69 5.64 -0.68 -8.34
C LEU A 69 6.26 -0.67 -6.95
N SER A 70 5.67 -1.39 -6.01
CA SER A 70 6.21 -1.60 -4.66
C SER A 70 6.12 -3.07 -4.25
N MET A 71 7.00 -3.50 -3.36
CA MET A 71 6.93 -4.80 -2.73
C MET A 71 5.90 -4.79 -1.60
N HIS A 72 4.82 -5.57 -1.73
CA HIS A 72 3.75 -5.69 -0.74
C HIS A 72 3.94 -6.92 0.15
N GLY A 73 4.79 -6.77 1.15
CA GLY A 73 5.22 -7.89 1.99
C GLY A 73 6.03 -8.92 1.22
N CYS A 74 5.91 -10.17 1.61
CA CYS A 74 6.47 -11.32 0.90
C CYS A 74 5.37 -12.33 0.54
N HIS A 75 4.66 -12.85 1.52
CA HIS A 75 3.63 -13.88 1.37
C HIS A 75 2.20 -13.39 1.62
N HIS A 76 2.04 -12.19 2.14
CA HIS A 76 0.78 -11.62 2.62
C HIS A 76 0.10 -12.46 3.73
N VAL A 77 0.88 -13.21 4.53
CA VAL A 77 0.36 -14.07 5.61
C VAL A 77 0.66 -13.48 6.99
N TYR A 78 -0.37 -13.19 7.75
CA TYR A 78 -0.23 -12.65 9.10
C TYR A 78 0.11 -13.75 10.10
N THR A 79 1.34 -13.77 10.57
CA THR A 79 1.89 -14.80 11.47
C THR A 79 2.05 -14.33 12.91
N THR A 80 1.92 -13.03 13.18
CA THR A 80 2.00 -12.46 14.53
C THR A 80 0.74 -11.69 14.91
N LYS A 81 0.50 -11.54 16.23
CA LYS A 81 -0.58 -10.71 16.79
C LYS A 81 -0.02 -9.36 17.27
N ARG A 82 0.76 -8.68 16.42
CA ARG A 82 1.44 -7.42 16.72
C ARG A 82 1.20 -6.39 15.63
N GLY A 83 0.56 -5.26 15.97
CA GLY A 83 0.32 -4.16 15.01
C GLY A 83 1.54 -3.25 14.77
N GLY A 84 2.60 -3.41 15.57
CA GLY A 84 3.86 -2.68 15.37
C GLY A 84 3.78 -1.17 15.57
N SER A 85 4.45 -0.42 14.70
CA SER A 85 4.58 1.04 14.78
C SER A 85 3.44 1.82 14.12
N PHE A 86 2.60 1.14 13.32
CA PHE A 86 1.43 1.71 12.65
C PHE A 86 0.25 0.71 12.73
N PRO A 87 -0.39 0.58 13.91
CA PRO A 87 -1.27 -0.54 14.25
C PRO A 87 -2.71 -0.39 13.70
N LEU A 88 -2.86 -0.22 12.38
CA LEU A 88 -4.16 -0.29 11.71
C LEU A 88 -4.77 -1.69 11.76
N ASN A 89 -3.90 -2.72 11.78
CA ASN A 89 -4.29 -4.10 12.03
C ASN A 89 -3.66 -4.59 13.34
N ALA A 90 -4.25 -5.61 13.96
CA ALA A 90 -3.71 -6.28 15.15
C ALA A 90 -2.75 -7.42 14.82
N GLN A 91 -2.68 -7.79 13.55
CA GLN A 91 -1.85 -8.88 13.03
C GLN A 91 -0.82 -8.32 12.06
N SER A 92 0.29 -9.03 11.88
CA SER A 92 1.35 -8.62 10.96
C SER A 92 2.04 -9.83 10.35
N GLU A 93 2.54 -9.64 9.15
CA GLU A 93 3.50 -10.55 8.54
C GLU A 93 4.89 -10.41 9.19
N PHE A 94 5.26 -9.19 9.61
CA PHE A 94 6.61 -8.83 10.05
C PHE A 94 6.70 -8.47 11.55
N ALA A 95 5.89 -7.50 12.00
CA ALA A 95 6.04 -6.91 13.33
C ALA A 95 6.00 -7.95 14.45
N GLY A 96 7.01 -7.88 15.34
CA GLY A 96 7.15 -8.81 16.47
C GLY A 96 7.98 -10.06 16.21
N LYS A 97 8.45 -10.26 14.98
CA LYS A 97 9.47 -11.27 14.65
C LYS A 97 10.89 -10.75 14.99
N SER A 98 11.85 -11.66 15.09
CA SER A 98 13.27 -11.31 15.20
C SER A 98 13.76 -10.54 13.96
N TYR A 99 14.92 -9.89 14.09
CA TYR A 99 15.54 -9.20 12.95
C TYR A 99 15.86 -10.16 11.81
N GLU A 100 16.42 -11.30 12.16
CA GLU A 100 16.83 -12.32 11.19
C GLU A 100 15.66 -12.86 10.39
N GLU A 101 14.56 -13.22 11.07
CA GLU A 101 13.33 -13.68 10.40
C GLU A 101 12.74 -12.62 9.47
N GLN A 102 12.71 -11.34 9.90
CA GLN A 102 12.20 -10.27 9.07
C GLN A 102 13.11 -10.00 7.88
N TYR A 103 14.43 -10.01 8.09
CA TYR A 103 15.42 -9.78 7.02
C TYR A 103 15.31 -10.87 5.95
N GLN A 104 15.32 -12.15 6.34
CA GLN A 104 15.23 -13.28 5.40
C GLN A 104 13.92 -13.26 4.60
N LEU A 105 12.80 -12.92 5.25
CA LEU A 105 11.50 -12.82 4.59
C LEU A 105 11.48 -11.68 3.56
N LEU A 106 11.98 -10.50 3.93
CA LEU A 106 12.07 -9.34 3.02
C LEU A 106 13.06 -9.58 1.87
N GLU A 107 14.21 -10.19 2.14
CA GLU A 107 15.21 -10.56 1.13
C GLU A 107 14.63 -11.57 0.13
N SER A 108 13.90 -12.58 0.60
CA SER A 108 13.21 -13.56 -0.26
C SER A 108 12.21 -12.88 -1.19
N GLY A 109 11.37 -11.96 -0.67
CA GLY A 109 10.44 -11.20 -1.49
C GLY A 109 11.13 -10.31 -2.52
N GLN A 110 12.18 -9.59 -2.11
CA GLN A 110 12.96 -8.75 -3.00
C GLN A 110 13.61 -9.58 -4.12
N LYS A 111 14.23 -10.70 -3.77
CA LYS A 111 14.85 -11.61 -4.75
C LYS A 111 13.82 -12.12 -5.77
N LYS A 112 12.63 -12.53 -5.33
CA LYS A 112 11.57 -12.98 -6.24
C LYS A 112 11.16 -11.90 -7.24
N LEU A 113 11.05 -10.64 -6.83
CA LEU A 113 10.77 -9.53 -7.74
C LEU A 113 11.92 -9.29 -8.72
N LEU A 114 13.16 -9.30 -8.25
CA LEU A 114 14.37 -9.14 -9.10
C LEU A 114 14.49 -10.27 -10.13
N ASP A 115 14.25 -11.53 -9.75
CA ASP A 115 14.25 -12.70 -10.65
C ASP A 115 13.16 -12.57 -11.74
N ARG A 116 12.15 -11.72 -11.54
CA ARG A 116 11.09 -11.37 -12.50
C ARG A 116 11.31 -10.03 -13.21
N GLY A 117 12.50 -9.43 -13.10
CA GLY A 117 12.85 -8.19 -13.76
C GLY A 117 12.20 -6.95 -13.15
N ILE A 118 11.67 -7.03 -11.91
CA ILE A 118 11.08 -5.90 -11.18
C ILE A 118 12.05 -5.46 -10.10
N GLU A 119 12.63 -4.26 -10.27
CA GLU A 119 13.40 -3.60 -9.24
C GLU A 119 12.59 -2.48 -8.59
N THR A 120 12.46 -2.51 -7.27
CA THR A 120 11.83 -1.45 -6.50
C THR A 120 12.52 -1.22 -5.16
N LYS A 121 12.52 0.05 -4.72
CA LYS A 121 12.99 0.48 -3.39
C LYS A 121 11.85 0.94 -2.49
N LEU A 122 10.61 0.63 -2.90
CA LEU A 122 9.39 0.96 -2.19
C LEU A 122 8.83 -0.29 -1.51
N PHE A 123 8.50 -0.16 -0.23
CA PHE A 123 7.86 -1.19 0.56
C PHE A 123 6.46 -0.77 0.97
N MET A 124 5.52 -1.67 0.84
CA MET A 124 4.13 -1.56 1.28
C MET A 124 3.87 -2.67 2.30
N ALA A 125 3.49 -2.31 3.51
CA ALA A 125 3.29 -3.30 4.56
C ALA A 125 1.91 -3.96 4.46
N PRO A 126 1.79 -5.30 4.39
CA PRO A 126 0.52 -6.00 4.49
C PRO A 126 -0.24 -5.61 5.75
N GLY A 127 -1.53 -5.25 5.58
CA GLY A 127 -2.34 -4.73 6.67
C GLY A 127 -1.79 -3.45 7.32
N HIS A 128 -0.89 -2.75 6.66
CA HIS A 128 -0.22 -1.53 7.12
C HIS A 128 0.65 -1.73 8.38
N THR A 129 1.05 -2.95 8.70
CA THR A 129 1.72 -3.27 9.98
C THR A 129 3.19 -3.59 9.82
N PHE A 130 4.03 -2.85 10.53
CA PHE A 130 5.47 -2.99 10.57
C PHE A 130 6.01 -2.47 11.90
N ASP A 131 7.24 -2.79 12.27
CA ASP A 131 7.90 -2.26 13.46
C ASP A 131 9.29 -1.65 13.14
N LYS A 132 10.02 -1.23 14.18
CA LYS A 132 11.36 -0.67 14.01
C LYS A 132 12.34 -1.69 13.42
N THR A 133 12.14 -2.97 13.71
CA THR A 133 12.96 -4.06 13.21
C THR A 133 12.74 -4.24 11.71
N THR A 134 11.48 -4.15 11.25
CA THR A 134 11.12 -4.14 9.82
C THR A 134 11.85 -3.02 9.07
N LEU A 135 11.79 -1.78 9.60
CA LEU A 135 12.44 -0.63 8.98
C LEU A 135 13.98 -0.80 8.91
N ARG A 136 14.60 -1.41 9.93
CA ARG A 136 16.03 -1.70 9.94
C ARG A 136 16.40 -2.74 8.88
N ALA A 137 15.61 -3.80 8.73
CA ALA A 137 15.84 -4.84 7.74
C ALA A 137 15.64 -4.31 6.31
N LEU A 138 14.56 -3.56 6.06
CA LEU A 138 14.32 -2.88 4.77
C LEU A 138 15.49 -1.99 4.37
N LYS A 139 16.00 -1.17 5.31
CA LYS A 139 17.15 -0.30 5.05
C LYS A 139 18.41 -1.09 4.71
N ALA A 140 18.67 -2.19 5.38
CA ALA A 140 19.80 -3.07 5.11
C ALA A 140 19.72 -3.72 3.72
N LEU A 141 18.51 -3.96 3.21
CA LEU A 141 18.22 -4.46 1.87
C LEU A 141 18.16 -3.36 0.78
N GLY A 142 18.42 -2.09 1.14
CA GLY A 142 18.46 -0.98 0.19
C GLY A 142 17.10 -0.35 -0.13
N PHE A 143 16.02 -0.71 0.59
CA PHE A 143 14.75 0.02 0.48
C PHE A 143 14.90 1.42 1.06
N THR A 144 14.22 2.38 0.44
CA THR A 144 14.30 3.80 0.80
C THR A 144 12.96 4.39 1.20
N HIS A 145 11.86 3.81 0.73
CA HIS A 145 10.52 4.34 0.94
C HIS A 145 9.57 3.30 1.54
N VAL A 146 8.66 3.79 2.37
CA VAL A 146 7.51 3.03 2.91
C VAL A 146 6.23 3.78 2.51
N THR A 147 5.27 3.06 1.93
CA THR A 147 4.04 3.66 1.39
C THR A 147 2.88 3.63 2.38
N ASP A 148 3.19 3.72 3.67
CA ASP A 148 2.26 3.68 4.79
C ASP A 148 2.46 4.89 5.72
N GLY A 149 1.58 5.03 6.70
CA GLY A 149 1.57 6.20 7.59
C GLY A 149 0.54 7.24 7.19
N PHE A 150 0.17 8.13 8.12
CA PHE A 150 -0.79 9.21 7.86
C PHE A 150 -0.10 10.55 7.70
N GLY A 151 -0.52 11.33 6.72
CA GLY A 151 0.01 12.66 6.49
C GLY A 151 -0.50 13.29 5.20
N ASP A 152 -0.11 14.53 5.02
CA ASP A 152 -0.43 15.33 3.84
C ASP A 152 0.83 15.64 3.01
N LEU A 153 2.02 15.24 3.48
CA LEU A 153 3.32 15.37 2.81
C LEU A 153 4.22 14.20 3.19
N PRO A 154 5.18 13.83 2.34
CA PRO A 154 6.21 12.86 2.68
C PRO A 154 6.99 13.27 3.94
N TYR A 155 7.40 12.29 4.73
CA TYR A 155 8.22 12.55 5.91
C TYR A 155 9.29 11.48 6.12
N VAL A 156 10.35 11.85 6.82
CA VAL A 156 11.45 10.93 7.16
C VAL A 156 11.29 10.41 8.59
N ARG A 157 11.34 9.10 8.76
CA ARG A 157 11.37 8.41 10.05
C ARG A 157 12.33 7.22 10.01
N SER A 158 13.20 7.09 11.00
CA SER A 158 14.17 5.99 11.11
C SER A 158 15.07 5.84 9.85
N GLY A 159 15.33 6.95 9.14
CA GLY A 159 16.13 6.96 7.91
C GLY A 159 15.44 6.40 6.68
N MET A 160 14.11 6.26 6.72
CA MET A 160 13.24 5.89 5.59
C MET A 160 12.28 7.04 5.28
N THR A 161 11.96 7.25 4.02
CA THR A 161 10.93 8.20 3.58
C THR A 161 9.57 7.51 3.57
N PHE A 162 8.59 8.13 4.21
CA PHE A 162 7.22 7.67 4.26
C PHE A 162 6.36 8.47 3.28
N LEU A 163 5.63 7.75 2.42
CA LEU A 163 4.67 8.32 1.48
C LEU A 163 3.26 8.06 2.05
N PRO A 164 2.57 9.12 2.52
CA PRO A 164 1.41 8.94 3.38
C PRO A 164 0.15 8.48 2.65
N ILE A 165 -0.70 7.76 3.38
CA ILE A 165 -2.07 7.44 3.00
C ILE A 165 -3.08 8.34 3.73
N ALA A 166 -4.24 8.55 3.13
CA ALA A 166 -5.32 9.32 3.74
C ALA A 166 -5.85 8.63 5.01
N PHE A 167 -5.90 9.37 6.12
CA PHE A 167 -6.52 8.86 7.35
C PHE A 167 -7.97 8.43 7.15
N LEU A 168 -8.76 9.28 6.49
CA LEU A 168 -10.09 8.97 5.97
C LEU A 168 -10.18 9.52 4.56
N ARG A 169 -10.86 8.80 3.65
CA ARG A 169 -11.02 9.21 2.24
C ARG A 169 -11.49 10.66 2.09
N LYS A 170 -12.44 11.11 2.92
CA LYS A 170 -12.96 12.48 2.87
C LYS A 170 -11.90 13.58 3.08
N TYR A 171 -10.80 13.28 3.78
CA TYR A 171 -9.72 14.26 4.00
C TYR A 171 -8.83 14.44 2.78
N ALA A 172 -8.82 13.49 1.84
CA ALA A 172 -8.12 13.63 0.57
C ALA A 172 -8.74 14.76 -0.31
N PHE A 173 -9.99 15.11 -0.07
CA PHE A 173 -10.73 16.16 -0.83
C PHE A 173 -10.78 17.50 -0.10
N SER A 174 -9.90 17.73 0.86
CA SER A 174 -9.81 19.00 1.58
C SER A 174 -9.01 20.06 0.81
N ASP A 175 -9.27 21.34 1.07
CA ASP A 175 -8.54 22.46 0.47
C ASP A 175 -7.13 22.67 1.05
N ARG A 176 -6.64 21.73 1.86
CA ARG A 176 -5.28 21.78 2.42
C ARG A 176 -4.24 21.57 1.34
N GLU A 177 -3.09 22.20 1.50
CA GLU A 177 -1.92 21.89 0.67
C GLU A 177 -1.36 20.52 1.00
N GLY A 178 -0.75 19.88 0.00
CA GLY A 178 -0.07 18.61 0.14
C GLY A 178 -0.54 17.54 -0.83
N MET A 179 -0.14 16.31 -0.56
CA MET A 179 -0.45 15.13 -1.36
C MET A 179 -0.68 13.93 -0.45
N THR A 180 -1.72 13.16 -0.74
CA THR A 180 -2.06 11.94 0.00
C THR A 180 -2.50 10.82 -0.95
N THR A 181 -2.60 9.60 -0.43
CA THR A 181 -2.95 8.43 -1.23
C THR A 181 -4.30 7.84 -0.81
N ILE A 182 -5.15 7.53 -1.79
CA ILE A 182 -6.34 6.70 -1.61
C ILE A 182 -5.98 5.25 -1.91
N VAL A 183 -6.24 4.38 -0.95
CA VAL A 183 -5.97 2.92 -1.04
C VAL A 183 -7.17 2.22 -1.66
N ILE A 184 -6.91 1.33 -2.61
CA ILE A 184 -7.89 0.50 -3.32
C ILE A 184 -7.50 -0.96 -3.17
N HIS A 185 -8.48 -1.81 -2.88
CA HIS A 185 -8.38 -3.26 -2.97
C HIS A 185 -9.32 -3.70 -4.09
N ALA A 186 -8.76 -4.05 -5.25
CA ALA A 186 -9.56 -4.34 -6.44
C ALA A 186 -10.27 -5.69 -6.39
N ASN A 187 -9.69 -6.67 -5.66
CA ASN A 187 -10.28 -7.99 -5.54
C ASN A 187 -11.73 -7.93 -5.04
N HIS A 188 -12.63 -8.60 -5.77
CA HIS A 188 -14.06 -8.63 -5.51
C HIS A 188 -14.79 -7.28 -5.58
N SER A 189 -14.21 -6.28 -6.26
CA SER A 189 -14.88 -4.99 -6.46
C SER A 189 -16.12 -5.13 -7.32
N THR A 190 -17.19 -4.49 -6.87
CA THR A 190 -18.45 -4.46 -7.60
C THR A 190 -18.44 -3.38 -8.70
N VAL A 191 -19.33 -3.53 -9.69
CA VAL A 191 -19.55 -2.49 -10.73
C VAL A 191 -19.93 -1.15 -10.10
N ALA A 192 -20.71 -1.17 -9.01
CA ALA A 192 -21.11 0.04 -8.30
C ALA A 192 -19.91 0.75 -7.63
N GLU A 193 -18.97 -0.02 -7.06
CA GLU A 193 -17.73 0.53 -6.49
C GLU A 193 -16.84 1.12 -7.57
N LEU A 194 -16.65 0.43 -8.70
CA LEU A 194 -15.88 0.95 -9.83
C LEU A 194 -16.47 2.28 -10.33
N LYS A 195 -17.80 2.33 -10.51
CA LYS A 195 -18.50 3.56 -10.91
C LYS A 195 -18.33 4.69 -9.89
N ALA A 196 -18.37 4.38 -8.61
CA ALA A 196 -18.12 5.38 -7.56
C ALA A 196 -16.68 5.92 -7.59
N TYR A 197 -15.69 5.11 -7.97
CA TYR A 197 -14.32 5.59 -8.23
C TYR A 197 -14.25 6.46 -9.48
N GLU A 198 -14.92 6.08 -10.56
CA GLU A 198 -14.99 6.89 -11.79
C GLU A 198 -15.58 8.27 -11.51
N GLU A 199 -16.75 8.34 -10.86
CA GLU A 199 -17.40 9.59 -10.46
C GLU A 199 -16.50 10.46 -9.55
N MET A 200 -15.78 9.82 -8.62
CA MET A 200 -14.85 10.51 -7.73
C MET A 200 -13.64 11.06 -8.50
N ILE A 201 -13.08 10.31 -9.44
CA ILE A 201 -11.96 10.74 -10.29
C ILE A 201 -12.39 11.91 -11.15
N ASP A 202 -13.52 11.80 -11.81
CA ASP A 202 -14.05 12.85 -12.69
C ASP A 202 -14.30 14.16 -11.94
N ALA A 203 -14.95 14.09 -10.78
CA ALA A 203 -15.23 15.26 -9.94
C ALA A 203 -13.98 15.93 -9.34
N ASN A 204 -12.82 15.25 -9.32
CA ASN A 204 -11.59 15.76 -8.71
C ASN A 204 -10.40 15.77 -9.67
N ARG A 205 -10.63 15.71 -10.97
CA ARG A 205 -9.63 15.49 -12.02
C ARG A 205 -8.40 16.39 -11.91
N GLU A 206 -8.60 17.67 -11.59
CA GLU A 206 -7.52 18.66 -11.44
C GLU A 206 -6.57 18.38 -10.24
N ASN A 207 -7.03 17.58 -9.29
CA ASN A 207 -6.28 17.24 -8.08
C ASN A 207 -5.64 15.85 -8.15
N ILE A 208 -6.04 15.02 -9.10
CA ILE A 208 -5.47 13.68 -9.24
C ILE A 208 -4.16 13.77 -10.02
N VAL A 209 -3.15 13.11 -9.46
CA VAL A 209 -1.78 13.13 -10.00
C VAL A 209 -1.20 11.71 -10.01
N PRO A 210 -0.20 11.44 -10.87
CA PRO A 210 0.55 10.18 -10.82
C PRO A 210 1.17 9.95 -9.44
N TYR A 211 1.26 8.69 -9.01
CA TYR A 211 1.88 8.37 -7.73
C TYR A 211 3.36 8.80 -7.68
N SER A 212 4.04 8.78 -8.82
CA SER A 212 5.44 9.21 -8.95
C SER A 212 5.66 10.68 -8.57
N ASP A 213 4.62 11.50 -8.50
CA ASP A 213 4.75 12.91 -8.06
C ASP A 213 5.16 13.05 -6.59
N PHE A 214 4.95 12.00 -5.78
CA PHE A 214 5.50 11.96 -4.42
C PHE A 214 7.03 12.11 -4.38
N PHE A 215 7.75 11.59 -5.37
CA PHE A 215 9.21 11.65 -5.43
C PHE A 215 9.75 13.05 -5.75
N LYS A 216 8.89 13.98 -6.18
CA LYS A 216 9.22 15.38 -6.42
C LYS A 216 9.08 16.24 -5.16
N LEU A 217 8.46 15.70 -4.10
CA LEU A 217 8.18 16.44 -2.87
C LEU A 217 9.32 16.27 -1.87
N GLU A 218 9.66 17.37 -1.18
CA GLU A 218 10.63 17.34 -0.11
C GLU A 218 10.06 16.62 1.13
N ALA A 219 10.77 15.61 1.62
CA ALA A 219 10.41 14.91 2.85
C ALA A 219 11.11 15.53 4.07
N LYS A 220 10.32 15.98 5.07
CA LYS A 220 10.83 16.55 6.31
C LYS A 220 10.89 15.53 7.44
N GLN A 221 11.81 15.70 8.39
CA GLN A 221 11.88 14.84 9.57
C GLN A 221 10.55 14.88 10.35
N GLN A 222 9.99 13.69 10.63
CA GLN A 222 8.78 13.58 11.42
C GLN A 222 9.07 13.89 12.90
N PRO A 223 8.48 14.94 13.49
CA PRO A 223 8.67 15.23 14.91
C PRO A 223 8.01 14.14 15.78
N MET A 224 8.55 13.95 17.00
CA MET A 224 8.07 12.91 17.91
C MET A 224 6.56 13.07 18.23
N THR A 225 6.08 14.28 18.36
CA THR A 225 4.66 14.58 18.60
C THR A 225 3.76 14.11 17.46
N ALA A 226 4.16 14.33 16.20
CA ALA A 226 3.44 13.83 15.03
C ALA A 226 3.44 12.29 14.98
N ARG A 227 4.56 11.65 15.35
CA ARG A 227 4.67 10.20 15.43
C ARG A 227 3.73 9.60 16.49
N ILE A 228 3.66 10.21 17.68
CA ILE A 228 2.74 9.77 18.73
C ILE A 228 1.29 9.95 18.28
N ARG A 229 0.96 11.09 17.68
CA ARG A 229 -0.38 11.36 17.12
C ARG A 229 -0.76 10.31 16.07
N GLU A 230 0.12 10.03 15.12
CA GLU A 230 -0.08 9.01 14.07
C GLU A 230 -0.37 7.63 14.68
N TYR A 231 0.44 7.21 15.68
CA TYR A 231 0.23 5.93 16.36
C TYR A 231 -1.14 5.86 17.05
N VAL A 232 -1.54 6.89 17.78
CA VAL A 232 -2.85 6.96 18.45
C VAL A 232 -4.00 6.90 17.44
N LEU A 233 -3.90 7.64 16.33
CA LEU A 233 -4.89 7.62 15.27
C LEU A 233 -4.99 6.25 14.59
N ALA A 234 -3.86 5.62 14.29
CA ALA A 234 -3.81 4.29 13.68
C ALA A 234 -4.40 3.24 14.63
N PHE A 235 -4.02 3.27 15.92
CA PHE A 235 -4.57 2.37 16.93
C PHE A 235 -6.08 2.54 17.08
N GLY A 236 -6.57 3.76 17.21
CA GLY A 236 -8.00 4.06 17.33
C GLY A 236 -8.81 3.59 16.12
N LYS A 237 -8.30 3.86 14.89
CA LYS A 237 -8.94 3.40 13.65
C LYS A 237 -8.96 1.87 13.57
N GLY A 238 -7.85 1.19 13.93
CA GLY A 238 -7.77 -0.26 13.96
C GLY A 238 -8.70 -0.89 14.99
N LEU A 239 -8.85 -0.26 16.17
CA LEU A 239 -9.80 -0.71 17.20
C LEU A 239 -11.25 -0.56 16.73
N ALA A 240 -11.62 0.59 16.17
CA ALA A 240 -12.95 0.83 15.62
C ALA A 240 -13.32 -0.18 14.52
N ALA A 241 -12.39 -0.49 13.61
CA ALA A 241 -12.59 -1.48 12.55
C ALA A 241 -12.81 -2.90 13.12
N ARG A 242 -12.11 -3.27 14.20
CA ARG A 242 -12.31 -4.57 14.87
C ARG A 242 -13.67 -4.67 15.55
N LEU A 243 -14.09 -3.65 16.28
CA LEU A 243 -15.39 -3.60 16.95
C LEU A 243 -16.54 -3.64 15.92
N GLY A 244 -16.39 -2.96 14.78
CA GLY A 244 -17.36 -3.00 13.69
C GLY A 244 -17.51 -4.40 13.07
N ARG A 245 -16.42 -5.16 12.92
CA ARG A 245 -16.47 -6.57 12.43
C ARG A 245 -17.15 -7.49 13.41
N LEU A 246 -16.86 -7.37 14.71
CA LEU A 246 -17.51 -8.18 15.76
C LEU A 246 -19.03 -7.96 15.79
N LYS A 247 -19.50 -6.71 15.65
CA LYS A 247 -20.92 -6.41 15.58
C LYS A 247 -21.63 -7.05 14.37
N LYS A 248 -20.94 -7.14 13.21
CA LYS A 248 -21.49 -7.78 12.00
C LYS A 248 -21.53 -9.32 12.07
N GLN A 249 -20.73 -9.93 12.95
CA GLN A 249 -20.73 -11.39 13.15
C GLN A 249 -21.81 -11.85 14.14
N HIS A 250 -22.36 -10.93 14.94
CA HIS A 250 -23.39 -11.20 15.96
C HIS A 250 -24.77 -10.60 15.61
N ALA A 251 -24.92 -10.02 14.42
CA ALA A 251 -26.17 -9.53 13.84
C ALA A 251 -26.63 -10.43 12.70
#